data_29125fe4942e3e33b0df7d2189bbea9a
#
_entry.id   29125fe4942e3e33b0df7d2189bbea9a
#
_cell.length_a   1.000
_cell.length_b   1.000
_cell.length_c   1.000
_cell.angle_alpha   90.00
_cell.angle_beta   90.00
_cell.angle_gamma   90.00
#
_symmetry.space_group_name_H-M   'P 1'
#
loop_
_entity.id
_entity.type
_entity.pdbx_description
1 polymer ?
#
loop_
_entity_poly.entity_id
_entity_poly.type
_entity_poly.pdbx_seq_one_letter_code
_entity_poly.pdbx_strand_id
1 'polypeptide(L)'
;MPEYSKRDGKPYVCTLGYDTNKGFIRVYPAPFNGIFPWVPIRFKAEKNKRDPRPASWKMPEDCRHAEWSVRSDKVAYGSPLNESAKMTIVRSMMNNVSSAISELNQARASIGFVIVNWYRIHDVPNKNYINTEQLNMFDLDVCLPGYAKFTKESRKKVFYVNFIDKDGPHTLSLNRWDIYETERKVGPVEAIRRFQKKGPHILMLGNYLQHQTSWSVLGIWSIPQQLSMFDA
;
A
#
# COMPACT_ATOMS: atom_id res chain seq x y z
N MET A 1 -1.62 -5.59 0.98
CA MET A 1 -2.33 -6.86 1.16
C MET A 1 -1.60 -7.66 2.19
N PRO A 2 -2.31 -8.28 3.14
CA PRO A 2 -1.67 -9.20 4.07
C PRO A 2 -1.14 -10.43 3.33
N GLU A 3 0.08 -10.82 3.68
CA GLU A 3 0.70 -12.07 3.26
C GLU A 3 0.86 -12.93 4.52
N TYR A 4 0.42 -14.17 4.46
CA TYR A 4 0.59 -15.07 5.59
C TYR A 4 2.01 -15.61 5.62
N SER A 5 2.65 -15.49 6.78
CA SER A 5 3.99 -16.03 6.99
C SER A 5 3.93 -17.55 7.02
N LYS A 6 4.76 -18.20 6.20
CA LYS A 6 4.93 -19.66 6.23
C LYS A 6 5.52 -20.18 7.55
N ARG A 7 6.14 -19.29 8.34
CA ARG A 7 6.82 -19.66 9.58
C ARG A 7 5.87 -19.72 10.81
N ASP A 8 4.93 -18.78 10.88
CA ASP A 8 4.09 -18.58 12.08
C ASP A 8 2.60 -18.39 11.77
N GLY A 9 2.21 -18.54 10.49
CA GLY A 9 0.83 -18.40 10.04
C GLY A 9 0.22 -16.99 10.20
N LYS A 10 1.01 -16.01 10.67
CA LYS A 10 0.50 -14.66 10.96
C LYS A 10 0.45 -13.79 9.71
N PRO A 11 -0.56 -12.91 9.61
CA PRO A 11 -0.67 -11.98 8.49
C PRO A 11 0.28 -10.80 8.64
N TYR A 12 1.16 -10.59 7.66
CA TYR A 12 2.02 -9.43 7.55
C TYR A 12 1.68 -8.60 6.33
N VAL A 13 1.97 -7.32 6.42
CA VAL A 13 1.79 -6.38 5.30
C VAL A 13 3.09 -5.65 5.00
N CYS A 14 3.21 -5.25 3.75
CA CYS A 14 4.14 -4.22 3.35
C CYS A 14 3.46 -2.87 3.55
N THR A 15 4.03 -2.04 4.40
CA THR A 15 3.51 -0.71 4.71
C THR A 15 4.46 0.36 4.22
N LEU A 16 3.90 1.43 3.68
CA LEU A 16 4.60 2.66 3.42
C LEU A 16 4.34 3.64 4.57
N GLY A 17 5.40 4.27 5.04
CA GLY A 17 5.34 5.35 6.03
C GLY A 17 6.16 6.55 5.58
N TYR A 18 5.93 7.68 6.23
CA TYR A 18 6.74 8.87 6.13
C TYR A 18 7.43 9.11 7.48
N ASP A 19 8.75 9.09 7.47
CA ASP A 19 9.60 9.41 8.62
C ASP A 19 10.17 10.82 8.41
N THR A 20 10.05 11.69 9.41
CA THR A 20 10.47 13.10 9.29
C THR A 20 11.96 13.29 9.00
N ASN A 21 12.79 12.31 9.36
CA ASN A 21 14.23 12.35 9.16
C ASN A 21 14.71 11.57 7.94
N LYS A 22 13.95 10.56 7.50
CA LYS A 22 14.34 9.62 6.44
C LYS A 22 13.51 9.77 5.17
N GLY A 23 12.42 10.56 5.22
CA GLY A 23 11.46 10.63 4.13
C GLY A 23 10.59 9.37 4.04
N PHE A 24 10.24 8.98 2.82
CA PHE A 24 9.39 7.82 2.59
C PHE A 24 10.15 6.52 2.84
N ILE A 25 9.58 5.66 3.68
CA ILE A 25 10.14 4.37 4.04
C ILE A 25 9.14 3.25 3.79
N ARG A 26 9.66 2.11 3.41
CA ARG A 26 8.92 0.86 3.33
C ARG A 26 9.26 0.01 4.54
N VAL A 27 8.25 -0.47 5.24
CA VAL A 27 8.41 -1.38 6.37
C VAL A 27 7.81 -2.74 6.02
N TYR A 28 8.65 -3.77 6.00
CA TYR A 28 8.23 -5.15 5.78
C TYR A 28 9.18 -6.14 6.51
N PRO A 29 8.65 -7.13 7.21
CA PRO A 29 7.24 -7.33 7.51
C PRO A 29 6.73 -6.35 8.57
N ALA A 30 5.48 -5.94 8.44
CA ALA A 30 4.75 -5.20 9.45
C ALA A 30 3.44 -5.95 9.77
N PRO A 31 2.97 -6.00 11.03
CA PRO A 31 1.73 -6.68 11.37
C PRO A 31 0.54 -5.99 10.70
N PHE A 32 -0.42 -6.81 10.25
CA PHE A 32 -1.61 -6.29 9.59
C PHE A 32 -2.48 -5.45 10.54
N ASN A 33 -2.63 -5.91 11.78
CA ASN A 33 -3.39 -5.21 12.79
C ASN A 33 -2.55 -4.09 13.42
N GLY A 34 -3.10 -2.90 13.56
CA GLY A 34 -2.46 -1.78 14.25
C GLY A 34 -1.78 -0.76 13.35
N ILE A 35 -1.87 -0.91 12.02
CA ILE A 35 -1.46 0.14 11.09
C ILE A 35 -2.69 0.86 10.56
N PHE A 36 -2.86 2.12 10.97
CA PHE A 36 -3.98 2.95 10.57
C PHE A 36 -3.49 4.08 9.65
N PRO A 37 -4.19 4.36 8.54
CA PRO A 37 -3.86 5.48 7.68
C PRO A 37 -3.85 6.80 8.47
N TRP A 38 -2.81 7.61 8.26
CA TRP A 38 -2.65 8.93 8.86
C TRP A 38 -2.54 8.96 10.39
N VAL A 39 -2.26 7.82 11.02
CA VAL A 39 -1.94 7.75 12.44
C VAL A 39 -0.43 7.61 12.60
N PRO A 40 0.27 8.54 13.26
CA PRO A 40 1.68 8.41 13.57
C PRO A 40 1.93 7.18 14.47
N ILE A 41 2.96 6.42 14.11
CA ILE A 41 3.35 5.24 14.87
C ILE A 41 4.85 5.37 15.18
N ARG A 42 5.21 5.21 16.44
CA ARG A 42 6.61 5.15 16.88
C ARG A 42 6.95 3.72 17.24
N PHE A 43 7.99 3.20 16.61
CA PHE A 43 8.56 1.89 16.91
C PHE A 43 10.04 1.87 16.55
N LYS A 44 10.79 0.91 17.10
CA LYS A 44 12.17 0.66 16.69
C LYS A 44 12.17 -0.03 15.34
N ALA A 45 12.84 0.54 14.35
CA ALA A 45 13.03 -0.05 13.03
C ALA A 45 14.48 -0.45 12.80
N GLU A 46 14.70 -1.48 12.03
CA GLU A 46 16.01 -1.97 11.62
C GLU A 46 16.13 -1.97 10.10
N LYS A 47 17.35 -1.78 9.58
CA LYS A 47 17.59 -2.00 8.15
C LYS A 47 17.31 -3.44 7.79
N ASN A 48 16.61 -3.64 6.68
CA ASN A 48 16.32 -4.98 6.19
C ASN A 48 17.54 -5.52 5.45
N LYS A 49 18.35 -6.36 6.12
CA LYS A 49 19.55 -6.97 5.51
C LYS A 49 19.25 -7.82 4.27
N ARG A 50 18.02 -8.33 4.13
CA ARG A 50 17.56 -9.10 2.96
C ARG A 50 17.06 -8.22 1.81
N ASP A 51 16.81 -6.94 2.08
CA ASP A 51 16.39 -5.97 1.08
C ASP A 51 17.29 -4.72 1.19
N PRO A 52 18.38 -4.66 0.40
CA PRO A 52 19.40 -3.61 0.51
C PRO A 52 18.93 -2.25 -0.01
N ARG A 53 17.73 -2.15 -0.56
CA ARG A 53 17.22 -0.88 -1.11
C ARG A 53 17.12 0.19 -0.01
N PRO A 54 17.48 1.46 -0.31
CA PRO A 54 17.63 2.51 0.71
C PRO A 54 16.41 2.73 1.58
N ALA A 55 15.21 2.69 0.99
CA ALA A 55 13.96 2.93 1.69
C ALA A 55 13.43 1.70 2.48
N SER A 56 14.09 0.53 2.41
CA SER A 56 13.59 -0.71 3.01
C SER A 56 14.02 -0.87 4.46
N TRP A 57 13.03 -1.03 5.33
CA TRP A 57 13.17 -1.25 6.77
C TRP A 57 12.34 -2.46 7.19
N LYS A 58 12.67 -3.04 8.33
CA LYS A 58 11.90 -4.10 8.96
C LYS A 58 11.57 -3.75 10.40
N MET A 59 10.49 -4.29 10.91
CA MET A 59 10.25 -4.32 12.34
C MET A 59 11.04 -5.45 12.98
N PRO A 60 11.65 -5.25 14.16
CA PRO A 60 12.23 -6.32 14.96
C PRO A 60 11.22 -7.44 15.23
N GLU A 61 11.71 -8.66 15.40
CA GLU A 61 10.85 -9.84 15.55
C GLU A 61 9.92 -9.74 16.75
N ASP A 62 10.41 -9.19 17.84
CA ASP A 62 9.66 -8.95 19.06
C ASP A 62 8.57 -7.87 18.94
N CYS A 63 8.61 -7.03 17.91
CA CYS A 63 7.58 -6.04 17.57
C CYS A 63 6.53 -6.56 16.57
N ARG A 64 6.73 -7.74 15.96
CA ARG A 64 5.88 -8.27 14.88
C ARG A 64 4.69 -9.10 15.35
N HIS A 65 4.49 -9.26 16.63
CA HIS A 65 3.37 -10.07 17.11
C HIS A 65 2.02 -9.39 16.85
N ALA A 66 1.02 -10.21 16.49
CA ALA A 66 -0.31 -9.76 16.05
C ALA A 66 -1.09 -8.92 17.07
N GLU A 67 -0.63 -8.84 18.30
CA GLU A 67 -1.28 -8.14 19.39
C GLU A 67 -0.61 -6.80 19.70
N TRP A 68 -0.46 -5.95 18.70
CA TRP A 68 0.08 -4.61 18.90
C TRP A 68 -0.68 -3.78 19.95
N SER A 69 -1.97 -4.03 20.10
CA SER A 69 -2.77 -3.39 21.13
C SER A 69 -2.31 -3.69 22.57
N VAL A 70 -1.57 -4.78 22.77
CA VAL A 70 -1.11 -5.22 24.09
C VAL A 70 0.34 -4.80 24.37
N ARG A 71 1.10 -4.36 23.35
CA ARG A 71 2.53 -4.02 23.50
C ARG A 71 2.80 -2.53 23.39
N SER A 72 2.15 -1.75 24.25
CA SER A 72 2.33 -0.29 24.33
C SER A 72 3.77 0.16 24.65
N ASP A 73 4.59 -0.71 25.21
CA ASP A 73 6.01 -0.46 25.49
C ASP A 73 6.90 -0.40 24.24
N LYS A 74 6.53 -1.11 23.16
CA LYS A 74 7.33 -1.20 21.91
C LYS A 74 6.76 -0.41 20.75
N VAL A 75 5.47 -0.11 20.79
CA VAL A 75 4.77 0.63 19.74
C VAL A 75 3.88 1.68 20.38
N ALA A 76 4.13 2.92 20.10
CA ALA A 76 3.30 4.04 20.54
C ALA A 76 2.56 4.66 19.36
N TYR A 77 1.28 4.96 19.57
CA TYR A 77 0.42 5.63 18.62
C TYR A 77 0.25 7.11 18.97
N GLY A 78 0.33 7.96 17.97
CA GLY A 78 -0.06 9.35 18.10
C GLY A 78 -1.53 9.56 17.74
N SER A 79 -2.00 10.79 17.88
CA SER A 79 -3.31 11.18 17.38
C SER A 79 -3.31 11.22 15.84
N PRO A 80 -4.46 10.95 15.18
CA PRO A 80 -4.58 11.09 13.74
C PRO A 80 -4.10 12.46 13.26
N LEU A 81 -3.35 12.49 12.15
CA LEU A 81 -2.81 13.73 11.60
C LEU A 81 -3.94 14.67 11.18
N ASN A 82 -3.79 15.93 11.50
CA ASN A 82 -4.65 16.99 10.98
C ASN A 82 -4.36 17.26 9.48
N GLU A 83 -5.20 18.03 8.83
CA GLU A 83 -5.09 18.29 7.37
C GLU A 83 -3.79 19.01 7.01
N SER A 84 -3.29 19.93 7.84
CA SER A 84 -2.02 20.62 7.59
C SER A 84 -0.84 19.64 7.58
N ALA A 85 -0.77 18.72 8.54
CA ALA A 85 0.26 17.70 8.59
C ALA A 85 0.16 16.71 7.41
N LYS A 86 -1.05 16.31 7.02
CA LYS A 86 -1.26 15.50 5.81
C LYS A 86 -0.77 16.22 4.55
N MET A 87 -1.08 17.53 4.43
CA MET A 87 -0.64 18.35 3.30
C MET A 87 0.89 18.49 3.22
N THR A 88 1.58 18.54 4.36
CA THR A 88 3.05 18.51 4.39
C THR A 88 3.59 17.24 3.79
N ILE A 89 2.98 16.08 4.11
CA ILE A 89 3.38 14.79 3.53
C ILE A 89 3.07 14.75 2.02
N VAL A 90 1.92 15.27 1.59
CA VAL A 90 1.57 15.32 0.16
C VAL A 90 2.55 16.22 -0.61
N ARG A 91 2.94 17.36 -0.08
CA ARG A 91 4.01 18.19 -0.68
C ARG A 91 5.34 17.45 -0.76
N SER A 92 5.70 16.69 0.28
CA SER A 92 6.89 15.85 0.23
C SER A 92 6.80 14.76 -0.84
N MET A 93 5.61 14.19 -1.11
CA MET A 93 5.41 13.29 -2.27
C MET A 93 5.69 14.02 -3.57
N MET A 94 5.14 15.23 -3.76
CA MET A 94 5.32 16.04 -4.98
C MET A 94 6.80 16.35 -5.23
N ASN A 95 7.57 16.64 -4.18
CA ASN A 95 9.01 16.91 -4.30
C ASN A 95 9.85 15.65 -4.61
N ASN A 96 9.26 14.46 -4.57
CA ASN A 96 9.92 13.18 -4.82
C ASN A 96 9.31 12.44 -6.01
N VAL A 97 8.62 13.12 -6.91
CA VAL A 97 8.05 12.49 -8.09
C VAL A 97 9.11 12.21 -9.14
N SER A 98 8.93 11.08 -9.83
CA SER A 98 9.64 10.76 -11.06
C SER A 98 8.76 11.02 -12.26
N SER A 99 9.34 11.40 -13.38
CA SER A 99 8.60 11.66 -14.61
C SER A 99 8.17 10.37 -15.32
N ALA A 100 8.83 9.25 -14.96
CA ALA A 100 8.59 7.94 -15.57
C ALA A 100 8.97 6.78 -14.65
N ILE A 101 8.38 5.62 -14.89
CA ILE A 101 8.72 4.37 -14.18
C ILE A 101 10.16 3.94 -14.46
N SER A 102 10.70 4.21 -15.66
CA SER A 102 12.10 3.90 -15.98
C SER A 102 13.09 4.57 -15.04
N GLU A 103 12.84 5.80 -14.62
CA GLU A 103 13.69 6.51 -13.65
C GLU A 103 13.71 5.79 -12.29
N LEU A 104 12.55 5.30 -11.86
CA LEU A 104 12.44 4.51 -10.62
C LEU A 104 13.22 3.19 -10.71
N ASN A 105 13.20 2.55 -11.90
CA ASN A 105 13.97 1.32 -12.14
C ASN A 105 15.48 1.59 -12.13
N GLN A 106 15.93 2.65 -12.76
CA GLN A 106 17.35 3.07 -12.77
C GLN A 106 17.85 3.39 -11.35
N ALA A 107 17.02 4.07 -10.56
CA ALA A 107 17.31 4.38 -9.17
C ALA A 107 17.23 3.15 -8.22
N ARG A 108 16.82 1.98 -8.72
CA ARG A 108 16.53 0.77 -7.93
C ARG A 108 15.61 1.08 -6.75
N ALA A 109 14.64 1.96 -6.98
CA ALA A 109 13.71 2.38 -5.94
C ALA A 109 12.79 1.22 -5.53
N SER A 110 12.40 1.18 -4.26
CA SER A 110 11.37 0.25 -3.76
C SER A 110 10.00 0.90 -3.65
N ILE A 111 9.99 2.22 -3.69
CA ILE A 111 8.85 3.12 -3.61
C ILE A 111 9.09 4.21 -4.63
N GLY A 112 8.05 4.66 -5.30
CA GLY A 112 8.10 5.79 -6.22
C GLY A 112 6.80 6.56 -6.27
N PHE A 113 6.87 7.77 -6.78
CA PHE A 113 5.74 8.66 -7.00
C PHE A 113 5.75 9.12 -8.44
N VAL A 114 4.60 9.05 -9.10
CA VAL A 114 4.41 9.54 -10.47
C VAL A 114 3.18 10.43 -10.50
N ILE A 115 3.31 11.63 -11.09
CA ILE A 115 2.15 12.50 -11.30
C ILE A 115 1.49 12.10 -12.62
N VAL A 116 0.17 11.94 -12.58
CA VAL A 116 -0.65 11.64 -13.74
C VAL A 116 -1.81 12.62 -13.82
N ASN A 117 -2.08 13.13 -15.03
CA ASN A 117 -3.23 13.99 -15.27
C ASN A 117 -4.52 13.18 -15.46
N TRP A 118 -4.38 11.91 -15.76
CA TRP A 118 -5.47 10.98 -15.98
C TRP A 118 -5.07 9.58 -15.56
N TYR A 119 -6.01 8.84 -14.99
CA TYR A 119 -5.93 7.41 -14.78
C TYR A 119 -7.32 6.78 -14.91
N ARG A 120 -7.35 5.47 -15.14
CA ARG A 120 -8.57 4.68 -15.19
C ARG A 120 -8.41 3.42 -14.36
N ILE A 121 -9.33 3.22 -13.42
CA ILE A 121 -9.45 1.96 -12.69
C ILE A 121 -10.38 1.03 -13.45
N HIS A 122 -9.99 -0.23 -13.57
CA HIS A 122 -10.84 -1.29 -14.10
C HIS A 122 -10.60 -2.59 -13.30
N ASP A 123 -11.55 -3.48 -13.36
CA ASP A 123 -11.47 -4.79 -12.73
C ASP A 123 -11.40 -5.90 -13.77
N VAL A 124 -10.72 -6.98 -13.42
CA VAL A 124 -10.68 -8.22 -14.21
C VAL A 124 -10.98 -9.42 -13.31
N PRO A 125 -11.52 -10.53 -13.85
CA PRO A 125 -11.66 -11.76 -13.10
C PRO A 125 -10.32 -12.22 -12.55
N ASN A 126 -10.29 -12.64 -11.29
CA ASN A 126 -9.09 -13.21 -10.70
C ASN A 126 -8.91 -14.66 -11.15
N LYS A 127 -7.91 -14.91 -11.97
CA LYS A 127 -7.59 -16.26 -12.47
C LYS A 127 -7.19 -17.26 -11.38
N ASN A 128 -6.72 -16.74 -10.24
CA ASN A 128 -6.30 -17.53 -9.09
C ASN A 128 -7.38 -17.55 -7.98
N TYR A 129 -8.61 -17.21 -8.31
CA TYR A 129 -9.70 -17.21 -7.34
C TYR A 129 -9.94 -18.63 -6.81
N ILE A 130 -9.86 -18.77 -5.50
CA ILE A 130 -10.23 -19.98 -4.78
C ILE A 130 -11.54 -19.69 -4.04
N ASN A 131 -12.56 -20.51 -4.29
CA ASN A 131 -13.82 -20.37 -3.54
C ASN A 131 -13.59 -20.76 -2.08
N THR A 132 -13.47 -19.78 -1.22
CA THR A 132 -13.19 -19.97 0.21
C THR A 132 -14.38 -20.54 0.99
N GLU A 133 -15.57 -20.58 0.40
CA GLU A 133 -16.71 -21.28 1.04
C GLU A 133 -16.47 -22.77 1.15
N GLN A 134 -15.66 -23.35 0.25
CA GLN A 134 -15.25 -24.76 0.34
C GLN A 134 -14.08 -25.00 1.29
N LEU A 135 -13.24 -23.99 1.56
CA LEU A 135 -12.12 -24.10 2.49
C LEU A 135 -12.52 -23.92 3.96
N ASN A 136 -13.65 -23.30 4.23
CA ASN A 136 -14.11 -23.00 5.59
C ASN A 136 -14.53 -24.24 6.41
N MET A 137 -14.62 -25.41 5.80
CA MET A 137 -14.96 -26.64 6.56
C MET A 137 -13.78 -27.27 7.30
N PHE A 138 -12.53 -26.90 6.96
CA PHE A 138 -11.34 -27.59 7.49
C PHE A 138 -10.34 -26.68 8.22
N ASP A 139 -10.40 -25.35 8.08
CA ASP A 139 -9.39 -24.42 8.59
C ASP A 139 -9.91 -23.40 9.63
N LEU A 140 -10.99 -23.69 10.32
CA LEU A 140 -11.69 -22.76 11.21
C LEU A 140 -10.95 -22.40 12.52
N ASP A 141 -9.90 -23.12 12.88
CA ASP A 141 -9.31 -23.00 14.22
C ASP A 141 -8.13 -22.03 14.33
N VAL A 142 -7.65 -21.41 13.25
CA VAL A 142 -6.41 -20.61 13.29
C VAL A 142 -6.60 -19.15 12.91
N CYS A 143 -7.76 -18.74 12.46
CA CYS A 143 -7.96 -17.39 11.93
C CYS A 143 -8.80 -16.53 12.87
N LEU A 144 -8.26 -15.37 13.23
CA LEU A 144 -9.02 -14.30 13.88
C LEU A 144 -10.32 -14.04 13.12
N PRO A 145 -11.48 -14.01 13.77
CA PRO A 145 -12.76 -13.82 13.12
C PRO A 145 -12.75 -12.57 12.23
N GLY A 146 -13.05 -12.73 10.96
CA GLY A 146 -13.13 -11.65 9.98
C GLY A 146 -11.90 -11.41 9.10
N TYR A 147 -10.72 -11.95 9.41
CA TYR A 147 -9.49 -11.69 8.65
C TYR A 147 -9.10 -12.81 7.67
N ALA A 148 -9.50 -14.03 7.92
CA ALA A 148 -9.17 -15.19 7.08
C ALA A 148 -9.72 -15.12 5.64
N LYS A 149 -10.69 -14.26 5.39
CA LYS A 149 -11.39 -14.17 4.10
C LYS A 149 -10.70 -13.28 3.06
N PHE A 150 -9.49 -12.76 3.33
CA PHE A 150 -8.91 -11.69 2.50
C PHE A 150 -7.51 -11.96 1.97
N THR A 151 -7.24 -13.17 1.51
CA THR A 151 -6.05 -13.43 0.69
C THR A 151 -6.29 -12.95 -0.76
N LYS A 152 -5.21 -12.84 -1.57
CA LYS A 152 -5.35 -12.54 -3.00
C LYS A 152 -6.25 -13.53 -3.70
N GLU A 153 -6.18 -14.80 -3.30
CA GLU A 153 -6.90 -15.93 -3.86
C GLU A 153 -8.40 -15.92 -3.51
N SER A 154 -8.78 -15.29 -2.40
CA SER A 154 -10.19 -15.20 -1.98
C SER A 154 -11.01 -14.13 -2.72
N ARG A 155 -10.40 -13.41 -3.66
CA ARG A 155 -11.04 -12.32 -4.39
C ARG A 155 -11.48 -12.74 -5.77
N LYS A 156 -12.73 -12.48 -6.08
CA LYS A 156 -13.31 -12.74 -7.42
C LYS A 156 -12.71 -11.81 -8.48
N LYS A 157 -12.31 -10.61 -8.09
CA LYS A 157 -11.81 -9.55 -8.98
C LYS A 157 -10.45 -9.04 -8.54
N VAL A 158 -9.67 -8.57 -9.50
CA VAL A 158 -8.42 -7.84 -9.29
C VAL A 158 -8.55 -6.49 -9.98
N PHE A 159 -8.16 -5.42 -9.30
CA PHE A 159 -8.19 -4.07 -9.85
C PHE A 159 -6.86 -3.68 -10.47
N TYR A 160 -6.94 -2.95 -11.57
CA TYR A 160 -5.80 -2.37 -12.27
C TYR A 160 -6.02 -0.86 -12.46
N VAL A 161 -4.91 -0.16 -12.62
CA VAL A 161 -4.88 1.27 -12.97
C VAL A 161 -4.15 1.42 -14.30
N ASN A 162 -4.84 2.00 -15.28
CA ASN A 162 -4.24 2.46 -16.52
C ASN A 162 -3.89 3.93 -16.36
N PHE A 163 -2.71 4.34 -16.77
CA PHE A 163 -2.26 5.73 -16.80
C PHE A 163 -1.17 5.90 -17.86
N ILE A 164 -0.76 7.13 -18.08
CA ILE A 164 0.30 7.49 -19.00
C ILE A 164 1.33 8.32 -18.24
N ASP A 165 2.59 7.99 -18.37
CA ASP A 165 3.73 8.80 -17.95
C ASP A 165 4.64 9.11 -19.14
N LYS A 166 5.86 9.60 -18.89
CA LYS A 166 6.81 9.94 -19.98
C LYS A 166 7.27 8.73 -20.79
N ASP A 167 7.24 7.53 -20.23
CA ASP A 167 7.57 6.27 -20.94
C ASP A 167 6.42 5.78 -21.82
N GLY A 168 5.20 6.32 -21.65
CA GLY A 168 4.00 5.91 -22.38
C GLY A 168 2.92 5.29 -21.50
N PRO A 169 2.04 4.46 -22.06
CA PRO A 169 0.91 3.87 -21.35
C PRO A 169 1.33 2.71 -20.43
N HIS A 170 0.78 2.69 -19.25
CA HIS A 170 0.98 1.64 -18.24
C HIS A 170 -0.33 1.04 -17.76
N THR A 171 -0.26 -0.24 -17.39
CA THR A 171 -1.32 -0.97 -16.69
C THR A 171 -0.71 -1.66 -15.48
N LEU A 172 -0.99 -1.17 -14.28
CA LEU A 172 -0.44 -1.69 -13.04
C LEU A 172 -1.54 -2.21 -12.12
N SER A 173 -1.24 -3.26 -11.37
CA SER A 173 -2.16 -3.76 -10.35
C SER A 173 -2.38 -2.73 -9.25
N LEU A 174 -3.63 -2.57 -8.80
CA LEU A 174 -4.00 -1.69 -7.70
C LEU A 174 -4.06 -2.50 -6.40
N ASN A 175 -3.06 -2.32 -5.56
CA ASN A 175 -2.91 -3.06 -4.29
C ASN A 175 -3.30 -2.21 -3.08
N ARG A 176 -4.48 -1.57 -3.12
CA ARG A 176 -5.07 -0.81 -2.01
C ARG A 176 -6.09 -1.65 -1.27
N TRP A 177 -5.96 -1.73 0.04
CA TRP A 177 -6.92 -2.47 0.87
C TRP A 177 -8.33 -1.90 0.79
N ASP A 178 -8.46 -0.60 0.83
CA ASP A 178 -9.73 0.12 0.92
C ASP A 178 -10.63 -0.07 -0.31
N ILE A 179 -10.07 -0.17 -1.52
CA ILE A 179 -10.90 -0.45 -2.72
C ILE A 179 -11.50 -1.85 -2.65
N TYR A 180 -10.74 -2.82 -2.16
CA TYR A 180 -11.22 -4.20 -2.04
C TYR A 180 -12.23 -4.37 -0.92
N GLU A 181 -12.06 -3.64 0.19
CA GLU A 181 -13.04 -3.63 1.25
C GLU A 181 -14.32 -2.91 0.81
N THR A 182 -14.20 -1.88 -0.02
CA THR A 182 -15.34 -1.21 -0.65
C THR A 182 -16.06 -2.14 -1.64
N GLU A 183 -15.30 -2.84 -2.50
CA GLU A 183 -15.85 -3.83 -3.43
C GLU A 183 -16.64 -4.91 -2.69
N ARG A 184 -16.11 -5.43 -1.60
CA ARG A 184 -16.80 -6.42 -0.77
C ARG A 184 -18.15 -5.92 -0.24
N LYS A 185 -18.25 -4.63 0.10
CA LYS A 185 -19.46 -4.03 0.70
C LYS A 185 -20.51 -3.61 -0.34
N VAL A 186 -20.05 -3.06 -1.46
CA VAL A 186 -20.94 -2.37 -2.40
C VAL A 186 -20.75 -2.80 -3.87
N GLY A 187 -19.90 -3.78 -4.12
CA GLY A 187 -19.62 -4.30 -5.47
C GLY A 187 -18.55 -3.51 -6.24
N PRO A 188 -18.02 -4.10 -7.34
CA PRO A 188 -16.87 -3.55 -8.05
C PRO A 188 -17.16 -2.23 -8.77
N VAL A 189 -18.35 -2.08 -9.36
CA VAL A 189 -18.73 -0.85 -10.08
C VAL A 189 -18.75 0.36 -9.16
N GLU A 190 -19.36 0.22 -7.99
CA GLU A 190 -19.44 1.31 -7.01
C GLU A 190 -18.07 1.56 -6.37
N ALA A 191 -17.26 0.53 -6.14
CA ALA A 191 -15.90 0.69 -5.69
C ALA A 191 -15.07 1.52 -6.68
N ILE A 192 -15.09 1.18 -7.97
CA ILE A 192 -14.42 1.96 -9.01
C ILE A 192 -14.90 3.40 -9.01
N ARG A 193 -16.24 3.64 -8.99
CA ARG A 193 -16.81 4.98 -8.99
C ARG A 193 -16.31 5.84 -7.83
N ARG A 194 -16.14 5.27 -6.63
CA ARG A 194 -15.65 5.98 -5.44
C ARG A 194 -14.17 6.35 -5.54
N PHE A 195 -13.36 5.49 -6.14
CA PHE A 195 -11.91 5.67 -6.23
C PHE A 195 -11.46 6.35 -7.53
N GLN A 196 -12.28 6.33 -8.58
CA GLN A 196 -12.01 7.04 -9.82
C GLN A 196 -12.30 8.53 -9.65
N LYS A 197 -11.27 9.37 -9.72
CA LYS A 197 -11.40 10.82 -9.60
C LYS A 197 -10.88 11.50 -10.86
N LYS A 198 -11.32 12.74 -11.10
CA LYS A 198 -10.82 13.61 -12.18
C LYS A 198 -9.71 14.51 -11.67
N GLY A 199 -8.87 14.99 -12.58
CA GLY A 199 -7.79 15.93 -12.29
C GLY A 199 -6.43 15.26 -12.08
N PRO A 200 -5.42 16.04 -11.72
CA PRO A 200 -4.07 15.53 -11.49
C PRO A 200 -3.99 14.76 -10.17
N HIS A 201 -3.24 13.65 -10.21
CA HIS A 201 -3.06 12.76 -9.07
C HIS A 201 -1.61 12.32 -8.94
N ILE A 202 -1.20 12.04 -7.72
CA ILE A 202 0.03 11.33 -7.44
C ILE A 202 -0.31 9.85 -7.30
N LEU A 203 0.29 9.01 -8.12
CA LEU A 203 0.29 7.57 -7.94
C LEU A 203 1.49 7.18 -7.09
N MET A 204 1.22 6.53 -5.98
CA MET A 204 2.23 5.93 -5.13
C MET A 204 2.46 4.51 -5.58
N LEU A 205 3.69 4.22 -5.99
CA LEU A 205 4.09 2.95 -6.56
C LEU A 205 4.98 2.18 -5.58
N GLY A 206 4.89 0.86 -5.60
CA GLY A 206 5.78 -0.03 -4.88
C GLY A 206 6.04 -1.31 -5.67
N ASN A 207 7.20 -1.90 -5.51
CA ASN A 207 7.57 -3.15 -6.14
C ASN A 207 8.01 -4.19 -5.12
N TYR A 208 8.09 -5.45 -5.53
CA TYR A 208 8.62 -6.53 -4.72
C TYR A 208 10.12 -6.69 -4.94
N LEU A 209 10.85 -7.13 -3.91
CA LEU A 209 12.29 -7.37 -4.01
C LEU A 209 12.65 -8.36 -5.11
N GLN A 210 11.83 -9.40 -5.28
CA GLN A 210 12.03 -10.45 -6.29
C GLN A 210 11.69 -9.98 -7.72
N HIS A 211 10.90 -8.89 -7.85
CA HIS A 211 10.41 -8.34 -9.10
C HIS A 211 10.53 -6.81 -9.07
N GLN A 212 11.79 -6.32 -9.06
CA GLN A 212 12.08 -4.90 -8.82
C GLN A 212 11.58 -3.97 -9.94
N THR A 213 11.35 -4.50 -11.13
CA THR A 213 10.77 -3.76 -12.25
C THR A 213 9.25 -3.90 -12.38
N SER A 214 8.63 -4.76 -11.54
CA SER A 214 7.18 -4.96 -11.53
C SER A 214 6.54 -4.08 -10.46
N TRP A 215 5.98 -2.97 -10.90
CA TRP A 215 5.33 -2.00 -10.02
C TRP A 215 3.86 -2.30 -9.79
N SER A 216 3.37 -1.86 -8.64
CA SER A 216 1.96 -1.87 -8.29
C SER A 216 1.58 -0.50 -7.74
N VAL A 217 0.36 -0.06 -7.99
CA VAL A 217 -0.19 1.15 -7.37
C VAL A 217 -0.64 0.82 -5.95
N LEU A 218 -0.02 1.48 -4.97
CA LEU A 218 -0.31 1.34 -3.54
C LEU A 218 -1.22 2.45 -3.02
N GLY A 219 -1.22 3.60 -3.68
CA GLY A 219 -2.02 4.76 -3.31
C GLY A 219 -2.30 5.67 -4.49
N ILE A 220 -3.39 6.41 -4.40
CA ILE A 220 -3.80 7.43 -5.36
C ILE A 220 -4.21 8.65 -4.55
N TRP A 221 -3.56 9.79 -4.78
CA TRP A 221 -3.75 11.02 -4.03
C TRP A 221 -4.10 12.15 -4.97
N SER A 222 -5.21 12.83 -4.74
CA SER A 222 -5.55 14.04 -5.50
C SER A 222 -4.58 15.15 -5.14
N ILE A 223 -4.06 15.86 -6.14
CA ILE A 223 -3.29 17.08 -5.94
C ILE A 223 -4.30 18.21 -5.71
N PRO A 224 -4.26 18.90 -4.56
CA PRO A 224 -5.13 20.04 -4.32
C PRO A 224 -4.89 21.15 -5.34
N GLN A 225 -5.97 21.73 -5.87
CA GLN A 225 -5.89 22.80 -6.89
C GLN A 225 -4.99 23.97 -6.46
N GLN A 226 -4.95 24.30 -5.17
CA GLN A 226 -4.09 25.34 -4.63
C GLN A 226 -2.58 25.07 -4.79
N LEU A 227 -2.17 23.83 -4.92
CA LEU A 227 -0.76 23.47 -5.15
C LEU A 227 -0.42 23.41 -6.64
N SER A 228 -1.36 23.14 -7.51
CA SER A 228 -1.15 23.11 -8.96
C SER A 228 -0.97 24.50 -9.58
N MET A 229 -1.33 25.57 -8.87
CA MET A 229 -1.20 26.97 -9.35
C MET A 229 0.16 27.60 -9.04
N PHE A 230 1.00 26.99 -8.20
CA PHE A 230 2.29 27.56 -7.81
C PHE A 230 3.51 26.87 -8.46
N ASP A 231 3.29 25.78 -9.20
CA ASP A 231 4.36 24.98 -9.82
C ASP A 231 4.29 25.00 -11.38
N ALA A 232 3.64 26.02 -11.97
CA ALA A 232 3.54 26.23 -13.40
C ALA A 232 4.54 27.28 -13.91
#